data_8aa6151e2f9673ce7606ca963c9f2c0b
#
_entry.id   8aa6151e2f9673ce7606ca963c9f2c0b
#
_cell.length_a   1.000
_cell.length_b   1.000
_cell.length_c   1.000
_cell.angle_alpha   90.00
_cell.angle_beta   90.00
_cell.angle_gamma   90.00
#
_symmetry.space_group_name_H-M   'P 1'
#
loop_
_entity.id
_entity.type
_entity.pdbx_description
1 polymer ?
#
loop_
_entity_poly.entity_id
_entity_poly.type
_entity_poly.pdbx_seq_one_letter_code
_entity_poly.pdbx_strand_id
1 'polypeptide(L)'
;TEYYDIIFSSGVYHFIKSEIRKEISANLKEYTNKNGIHAINVFVDKPFVEVPPDKDVNRFRWISGELFMLYHDWKLHKTEEIIFNCNSGGVPHQHCMDIMIAERVK
;
A
#
# COMPACT_ATOMS: atom_id res chain seq x y z
N THR A 1 2.25 16.90 19.84
CA THR A 1 2.09 15.87 18.83
C THR A 1 0.62 15.73 18.44
N GLU A 2 0.33 15.83 17.16
CA GLU A 2 -1.03 15.68 16.65
C GLU A 2 -1.30 14.22 16.30
N TYR A 3 -2.53 13.78 16.54
CA TYR A 3 -3.02 12.47 16.16
C TYR A 3 -3.97 12.59 14.98
N TYR A 4 -4.05 11.53 14.18
CA TYR A 4 -4.83 11.51 12.96
C TYR A 4 -6.04 10.59 13.09
N ASP A 5 -7.16 11.00 12.51
CA ASP A 5 -8.36 10.17 12.40
C ASP A 5 -8.39 9.40 11.09
N ILE A 6 -7.79 9.96 10.04
CA ILE A 6 -7.75 9.34 8.72
C ILE A 6 -6.36 9.55 8.12
N ILE A 7 -5.77 8.46 7.65
CA ILE A 7 -4.59 8.51 6.79
C ILE A 7 -4.95 7.88 5.46
N PHE A 8 -4.75 8.64 4.39
CA PHE A 8 -5.01 8.17 3.03
C PHE A 8 -3.72 8.20 2.23
N SER A 9 -3.40 7.11 1.54
CA SER A 9 -2.23 7.05 0.66
C SER A 9 -2.55 6.25 -0.59
N SER A 10 -2.35 6.88 -1.73
CA SER A 10 -2.52 6.24 -3.03
C SER A 10 -1.31 6.55 -3.90
N GLY A 11 -0.63 5.50 -4.35
CA GLY A 11 0.52 5.66 -5.24
C GLY A 11 1.77 6.24 -4.62
N VAL A 12 1.89 6.25 -3.28
CA VAL A 12 3.03 6.82 -2.56
C VAL A 12 3.88 5.76 -1.87
N TYR A 13 3.26 4.73 -1.28
CA TYR A 13 3.96 3.73 -0.49
C TYR A 13 4.95 2.89 -1.31
N HIS A 14 4.85 2.88 -2.62
CA HIS A 14 5.82 2.17 -3.47
C HIS A 14 7.19 2.87 -3.51
N PHE A 15 7.32 4.06 -2.94
CA PHE A 15 8.62 4.72 -2.76
C PHE A 15 9.31 4.34 -1.45
N ILE A 16 8.67 3.57 -0.59
CA ILE A 16 9.21 3.15 0.70
C ILE A 16 9.97 1.84 0.55
N LYS A 17 11.25 1.84 0.94
CA LYS A 17 12.07 0.63 0.93
C LYS A 17 11.51 -0.43 1.86
N SER A 18 11.64 -1.69 1.47
CA SER A 18 11.09 -2.80 2.25
C SER A 18 11.62 -2.86 3.69
N GLU A 19 12.88 -2.48 3.90
CA GLU A 19 13.52 -2.53 5.22
C GLU A 19 12.87 -1.60 6.24
N ILE A 20 12.22 -0.52 5.80
CA ILE A 20 11.65 0.48 6.69
C ILE A 20 10.12 0.51 6.71
N ARG A 21 9.47 -0.34 5.91
CA ARG A 21 8.00 -0.36 5.82
C ARG A 21 7.33 -0.65 7.15
N LYS A 22 7.86 -1.63 7.87
CA LYS A 22 7.32 -2.02 9.17
C LYS A 22 7.42 -0.88 10.18
N GLU A 23 8.56 -0.19 10.20
CA GLU A 23 8.79 0.94 11.10
C GLU A 23 7.88 2.11 10.77
N ILE A 24 7.77 2.48 9.49
CA ILE A 24 6.94 3.60 9.07
C ILE A 24 5.46 3.31 9.37
N SER A 25 4.97 2.11 9.05
CA SER A 25 3.58 1.77 9.34
C SER A 25 3.31 1.72 10.84
N ALA A 26 4.25 1.22 11.64
CA ALA A 26 4.11 1.23 13.10
C ALA A 26 3.99 2.66 13.65
N ASN A 27 4.81 3.59 13.14
CA ASN A 27 4.75 4.98 13.55
C ASN A 27 3.42 5.64 13.17
N LEU A 28 2.96 5.43 11.96
CA LEU A 28 1.68 5.98 11.51
C LEU A 28 0.51 5.40 12.29
N LYS A 29 0.56 4.12 12.63
CA LYS A 29 -0.46 3.46 13.44
C LYS A 29 -0.50 4.02 14.85
N GLU A 30 0.68 4.30 15.44
CA GLU A 30 0.77 4.86 16.79
C GLU A 30 0.13 6.24 16.89
N TYR A 31 0.28 7.07 15.85
CA TYR A 31 -0.28 8.42 15.83
C TYR A 31 -1.71 8.48 15.29
N THR A 32 -2.36 7.36 15.15
CA THR A 32 -3.76 7.29 14.73
C THR A 32 -4.65 7.13 15.95
N ASN A 33 -5.71 7.92 16.04
CA ASN A 33 -6.68 7.82 17.10
C ASN A 33 -7.41 6.47 17.08
N LYS A 34 -7.91 6.04 18.23
CA LYS A 34 -8.81 4.88 18.28
C LYS A 34 -9.99 5.13 17.34
N ASN A 35 -10.37 4.13 16.59
CA ASN A 35 -11.37 4.20 15.51
C ASN A 35 -10.92 5.02 14.29
N GLY A 36 -9.67 5.45 14.27
CA GLY A 36 -9.09 6.07 13.08
C GLY A 36 -8.87 5.05 11.96
N ILE A 37 -8.80 5.55 10.74
CA ILE A 37 -8.79 4.71 9.54
C ILE A 37 -7.56 4.99 8.69
N HIS A 38 -6.94 3.92 8.20
CA HIS A 38 -5.95 3.98 7.13
C HIS A 38 -6.55 3.42 5.85
N ALA A 39 -6.54 4.20 4.79
CA ALA A 39 -6.93 3.78 3.44
C ALA A 39 -5.69 3.86 2.55
N ILE A 40 -5.11 2.72 2.23
CA ILE A 40 -3.80 2.63 1.58
C ILE A 40 -3.87 1.69 0.40
N ASN A 41 -3.23 2.05 -0.71
CA ASN A 41 -2.98 1.11 -1.78
C ASN A 41 -1.50 1.10 -2.17
N VAL A 42 -1.03 -0.05 -2.63
CA VAL A 42 0.36 -0.26 -3.04
C VAL A 42 0.41 -1.07 -4.31
N PHE A 43 1.40 -0.79 -5.16
CA PHE A 43 1.68 -1.65 -6.31
C PHE A 43 2.37 -2.92 -5.85
N VAL A 44 1.97 -4.03 -6.46
CA VAL A 44 2.43 -5.37 -6.11
C VAL A 44 3.04 -6.04 -7.34
N ASP A 45 4.15 -6.73 -7.16
CA ASP A 45 4.73 -7.58 -8.19
C ASP A 45 4.04 -8.92 -8.23
N LYS A 46 3.66 -9.34 -9.44
CA LYS A 46 3.10 -10.66 -9.71
C LYS A 46 3.93 -11.35 -10.78
N PRO A 47 4.21 -12.65 -10.63
CA PRO A 47 5.01 -13.37 -11.64
C PRO A 47 4.41 -13.36 -13.03
N PHE A 48 3.09 -13.22 -13.13
CA PHE A 48 2.37 -13.26 -14.41
C PHE A 48 2.00 -11.88 -14.94
N VAL A 49 2.44 -10.80 -14.28
CA VAL A 49 2.25 -9.43 -14.76
C VAL A 49 3.59 -8.87 -15.21
N GLU A 50 3.64 -8.37 -16.44
CA GLU A 50 4.87 -7.85 -17.03
C GLU A 50 5.38 -6.62 -16.28
N VAL A 51 6.69 -6.51 -16.19
CA VAL A 51 7.33 -5.33 -15.61
C VAL A 51 7.08 -4.13 -16.52
N PRO A 52 6.59 -3.00 -16.00
CA PRO A 52 6.38 -1.80 -16.80
C PRO A 52 7.67 -1.32 -17.48
N PRO A 53 7.57 -0.78 -18.71
CA PRO A 53 8.77 -0.33 -19.42
C PRO A 53 9.41 0.91 -18.81
N ASP A 54 8.65 1.73 -18.10
CA ASP A 54 9.12 2.95 -17.46
C ASP A 54 9.57 2.66 -16.02
N LYS A 55 10.63 1.89 -15.87
CA LYS A 55 11.18 1.58 -14.55
C LYS A 55 11.64 2.84 -13.83
N ASP A 56 10.97 3.20 -12.77
CA ASP A 56 11.48 4.17 -11.83
C ASP A 56 12.34 3.42 -10.82
N VAL A 57 13.63 3.72 -10.79
CA VAL A 57 14.58 3.07 -9.88
C VAL A 57 14.30 3.36 -8.41
N ASN A 58 13.49 4.36 -8.13
CA ASN A 58 13.09 4.72 -6.76
C ASN A 58 11.83 4.01 -6.30
N ARG A 59 11.22 3.17 -7.14
CA ARG A 59 10.03 2.41 -6.78
C ARG A 59 10.42 1.07 -6.18
N PHE A 60 9.79 0.74 -5.08
CA PHE A 60 9.98 -0.53 -4.38
C PHE A 60 8.64 -1.22 -4.31
N ARG A 61 8.47 -2.26 -5.13
CA ARG A 61 7.19 -2.96 -5.20
C ARG A 61 6.98 -3.84 -3.99
N TRP A 62 5.73 -4.05 -3.68
CA TRP A 62 5.32 -4.84 -2.54
C TRP A 62 5.03 -6.27 -2.98
N ILE A 63 5.03 -7.18 -2.01
CA ILE A 63 4.61 -8.56 -2.22
C ILE A 63 3.10 -8.63 -1.95
N SER A 64 2.39 -9.45 -2.72
CA SER A 64 0.96 -9.67 -2.52
C SER A 64 0.65 -10.03 -1.07
N GLY A 65 -0.25 -9.28 -0.45
CA GLY A 65 -0.65 -9.49 0.94
C GLY A 65 0.25 -8.85 1.99
N GLU A 66 1.41 -8.33 1.62
CA GLU A 66 2.36 -7.73 2.56
C GLU A 66 1.73 -6.57 3.33
N LEU A 67 1.00 -5.70 2.63
CA LEU A 67 0.31 -4.56 3.26
C LEU A 67 -0.69 -5.04 4.32
N PHE A 68 -1.47 -6.05 3.99
CA PHE A 68 -2.50 -6.55 4.91
C PHE A 68 -1.88 -7.16 6.17
N MET A 69 -0.74 -7.81 6.03
CA MET A 69 -0.02 -8.40 7.17
C MET A 69 0.50 -7.34 8.14
N LEU A 70 0.90 -6.18 7.64
CA LEU A 70 1.31 -5.07 8.50
C LEU A 70 0.18 -4.56 9.40
N TYR A 71 -1.07 -4.83 9.02
CA TYR A 71 -2.26 -4.37 9.73
C TYR A 71 -3.06 -5.52 10.32
N HIS A 72 -2.44 -6.68 10.56
CA HIS A 72 -3.14 -7.87 11.08
C HIS A 72 -3.76 -7.63 12.46
N ASP A 73 -3.25 -6.66 13.21
CA ASP A 73 -3.73 -6.29 14.54
C ASP A 73 -4.82 -5.21 14.51
N TRP A 74 -5.15 -4.72 13.32
CA TRP A 74 -6.24 -3.78 13.09
C TRP A 74 -7.44 -4.49 12.48
N LYS A 75 -8.61 -3.83 12.54
CA LYS A 75 -9.80 -4.36 11.85
C LYS A 75 -9.70 -4.05 10.37
N LEU A 76 -9.66 -5.09 9.54
CA LEU A 76 -9.57 -4.94 8.10
C LEU A 76 -10.98 -4.88 7.52
N HIS A 77 -11.40 -3.70 7.09
CA HIS A 77 -12.72 -3.49 6.47
C HIS A 77 -12.73 -3.87 5.01
N LYS A 78 -11.60 -3.67 4.33
CA LYS A 78 -11.47 -4.00 2.92
C LYS A 78 -10.04 -4.46 2.66
N THR A 79 -9.93 -5.59 1.98
CA THR A 79 -8.68 -6.09 1.40
C THR A 79 -9.02 -6.57 -0.01
N GLU A 80 -8.39 -5.98 -1.01
CA GLU A 80 -8.67 -6.30 -2.39
C GLU A 80 -7.38 -6.24 -3.20
N GLU A 81 -7.25 -7.15 -4.15
CA GLU A 81 -6.14 -7.14 -5.10
C GLU A 81 -6.73 -7.06 -6.49
N ILE A 82 -6.32 -6.06 -7.27
CA ILE A 82 -6.83 -5.85 -8.62
C ILE A 82 -5.69 -5.79 -9.62
N ILE A 83 -5.97 -6.23 -10.83
CA ILE A 83 -5.09 -6.07 -11.98
C ILE A 83 -5.79 -5.15 -12.96
N PHE A 84 -5.10 -4.12 -13.42
CA PHE A 84 -5.69 -3.13 -14.32
C PHE A 84 -4.73 -2.76 -15.44
N ASN A 85 -5.31 -2.30 -16.54
CA ASN A 85 -4.55 -1.85 -17.70
C ASN A 85 -4.05 -0.42 -17.48
N CYS A 86 -2.85 -0.15 -17.96
CA CYS A 86 -2.22 1.15 -17.87
C CYS A 86 -1.50 1.49 -19.17
N ASN A 87 -1.51 2.78 -19.53
CA ASN A 87 -0.82 3.30 -20.71
C ASN A 87 0.26 4.32 -20.35
N SER A 88 0.69 4.38 -19.11
CA SER A 88 1.74 5.31 -18.71
C SER A 88 3.02 5.02 -19.51
N GLY A 89 3.71 6.07 -19.96
CA GLY A 89 4.87 5.94 -20.83
C GLY A 89 4.51 5.63 -22.29
N GLY A 90 3.23 5.65 -22.67
CA GLY A 90 2.77 5.42 -24.04
C GLY A 90 2.77 3.96 -24.48
N VAL A 91 3.12 3.02 -23.60
CA VAL A 91 3.14 1.59 -23.88
C VAL A 91 2.08 0.89 -23.03
N PRO A 92 1.12 0.19 -23.65
CA PRO A 92 0.10 -0.56 -22.88
C PRO A 92 0.75 -1.63 -22.01
N HIS A 93 0.39 -1.67 -20.75
CA HIS A 93 0.86 -2.70 -19.81
C HIS A 93 -0.15 -2.85 -18.66
N GLN A 94 0.10 -3.79 -17.77
CA GLN A 94 -0.76 -4.04 -16.60
C GLN A 94 -0.02 -3.75 -15.31
N HIS A 95 -0.78 -3.35 -14.31
CA HIS A 95 -0.32 -3.24 -12.93
C HIS A 95 -1.20 -4.09 -12.03
N CYS A 96 -0.62 -4.57 -10.94
CA CYS A 96 -1.36 -5.16 -9.83
C CYS A 96 -1.27 -4.24 -8.62
N MET A 97 -2.36 -4.10 -7.90
CA MET A 97 -2.44 -3.22 -6.75
C MET A 97 -3.21 -3.89 -5.62
N ASP A 98 -2.65 -3.83 -4.41
CA ASP A 98 -3.36 -4.19 -3.19
C ASP A 98 -4.00 -2.94 -2.58
N ILE A 99 -5.27 -3.05 -2.23
CA ILE A 99 -6.09 -1.96 -1.67
C ILE A 99 -6.56 -2.39 -0.29
N MET A 100 -6.39 -1.50 0.69
CA MET A 100 -6.75 -1.79 2.07
C MET A 100 -7.47 -0.63 2.72
N ILE A 101 -8.49 -0.95 3.51
CA ILE A 101 -9.09 -0.03 4.47
C ILE A 101 -9.05 -0.74 5.82
N ALA A 102 -8.36 -0.13 6.79
CA ALA A 102 -8.16 -0.70 8.11
C ALA A 102 -8.51 0.32 9.18
N GLU A 103 -9.03 -0.16 10.31
CA GLU A 103 -9.44 0.66 11.44
C GLU A 103 -8.70 0.26 12.71
N ARG A 104 -8.20 1.23 13.45
CA ARG A 104 -7.63 1.01 14.77
C ARG A 104 -8.76 0.79 15.78
N VAL A 105 -8.78 -0.38 16.44
CA VAL A 105 -9.85 -0.72 17.38
C VAL A 105 -9.38 -0.74 18.84
N LYS A 106 -8.07 -0.65 19.05
CA LYS A 106 -7.49 -0.58 20.41
C LYS A 106 -6.49 0.56 20.53
#